data_3392fc110c6fb96c16430105732bf534
#
_entry.id   3392fc110c6fb96c16430105732bf534
#
_cell.length_a   1.000
_cell.length_b   1.000
_cell.length_c   1.000
_cell.angle_alpha   90.00
_cell.angle_beta   90.00
_cell.angle_gamma   90.00
#
_symmetry.space_group_name_H-M   'P 1'
#
loop_
_entity.id
_entity.type
_entity.pdbx_description
1 polymer ?
#
loop_
_entity_poly.entity_id
_entity_poly.type
_entity_poly.pdbx_seq_one_letter_code
_entity_poly.pdbx_strand_id
1 'polypeptide(L)' 'MIHVTIHAIQRYQERVCNLPDGEVVALLSSAAIELAADFGAPCVRLPTGHRVMLNGNRVITVFPANVHRSHIAAWRPQ' A
#
# COMPACT_ATOMS: atom_id res chain seq x y z
N MET A 1 -12.64 2.90 8.31
CA MET A 1 -12.51 1.81 7.31
C MET A 1 -11.58 2.28 6.19
N ILE A 2 -10.64 1.46 5.79
CA ILE A 2 -9.69 1.83 4.75
C ILE A 2 -10.25 1.50 3.36
N HIS A 3 -9.97 2.37 2.40
CA HIS A 3 -10.35 2.19 1.00
C HIS A 3 -9.13 1.79 0.18
N VAL A 4 -9.23 0.66 -0.52
CA VAL A 4 -8.15 0.17 -1.39
C VAL A 4 -8.49 0.55 -2.83
N THR A 5 -7.65 1.39 -3.44
CA THR A 5 -7.89 1.85 -4.81
C THR A 5 -7.59 0.75 -5.81
N ILE A 6 -8.21 0.84 -6.99
CA ILE A 6 -7.95 -0.09 -8.09
C ILE A 6 -6.47 -0.06 -8.49
N HIS A 7 -5.88 1.13 -8.49
CA HIS A 7 -4.46 1.29 -8.80
C HIS A 7 -3.58 0.52 -7.82
N ALA A 8 -3.91 0.58 -6.52
CA ALA A 8 -3.16 -0.16 -5.50
C ALA A 8 -3.28 -1.67 -5.70
N ILE A 9 -4.48 -2.16 -6.05
CA ILE A 9 -4.70 -3.58 -6.33
C ILE A 9 -3.83 -4.01 -7.50
N GLN A 10 -3.83 -3.26 -8.59
CA GLN A 10 -3.04 -3.57 -9.77
C GLN A 10 -1.55 -3.59 -9.47
N ARG A 11 -1.06 -2.61 -8.72
CA ARG A 11 0.36 -2.54 -8.36
C ARG A 11 0.78 -3.68 -7.45
N TYR A 12 -0.08 -4.08 -6.52
CA TYR A 12 0.19 -5.25 -5.70
C TYR A 12 0.33 -6.51 -6.55
N GLN A 13 -0.62 -6.72 -7.47
CA GLN A 13 -0.61 -7.89 -8.34
C GLN A 13 0.63 -7.95 -9.23
N GLU A 14 1.09 -6.80 -9.70
CA GLU A 14 2.28 -6.72 -10.56
C GLU A 14 3.59 -6.89 -9.79
N ARG A 15 3.67 -6.34 -8.57
CA ARG A 15 4.94 -6.15 -7.86
C ARG A 15 5.16 -7.12 -6.71
N VAL A 16 4.10 -7.66 -6.14
CA VAL A 16 4.20 -8.55 -4.99
C VAL A 16 3.79 -9.96 -5.38
N CYS A 17 2.53 -10.17 -5.66
CA CYS A 17 1.99 -11.48 -5.98
C CYS A 17 0.68 -11.32 -6.74
N ASN A 18 0.51 -12.09 -7.80
CA ASN A 18 -0.71 -12.03 -8.62
C ASN A 18 -1.83 -12.84 -7.96
N LEU A 19 -2.49 -12.22 -7.00
CA LEU A 19 -3.64 -12.79 -6.30
C LEU A 19 -4.94 -12.19 -6.84
N PRO A 20 -6.08 -12.88 -6.65
CA PRO A 20 -7.39 -12.30 -6.98
C PRO A 20 -7.63 -10.97 -6.27
N ASP A 21 -8.41 -10.09 -6.89
CA ASP A 21 -8.67 -8.75 -6.36
C ASP A 21 -9.19 -8.78 -4.93
N GLY A 22 -10.12 -9.68 -4.62
CA GLY A 22 -10.68 -9.79 -3.28
C GLY A 22 -9.65 -10.12 -2.22
N GLU A 23 -8.68 -10.97 -2.54
CA GLU A 23 -7.61 -11.31 -1.62
C GLU A 23 -6.64 -10.15 -1.44
N VAL A 24 -6.34 -9.42 -2.50
CA VAL A 24 -5.50 -8.22 -2.42
C VAL A 24 -6.16 -7.16 -1.54
N VAL A 25 -7.45 -6.94 -1.73
CA VAL A 25 -8.20 -5.98 -0.90
C VAL A 25 -8.15 -6.41 0.57
N ALA A 26 -8.33 -7.69 0.86
CA ALA A 26 -8.28 -8.18 2.23
C ALA A 26 -6.91 -7.94 2.87
N LEU A 27 -5.83 -8.17 2.11
CA LEU A 27 -4.48 -7.96 2.60
C LEU A 27 -4.17 -6.47 2.82
N LEU A 28 -4.57 -5.62 1.88
CA LEU A 28 -4.29 -4.18 1.95
C LEU A 28 -5.23 -3.43 2.88
N SER A 29 -6.28 -4.08 3.38
CA SER A 29 -7.17 -3.52 4.39
C SER A 29 -7.06 -4.26 5.73
N SER A 30 -5.93 -4.90 5.98
CA SER A 30 -5.68 -5.60 7.24
C SER A 30 -5.71 -4.64 8.43
N ALA A 31 -5.88 -5.19 9.63
CA ALA A 31 -5.90 -4.40 10.86
C ALA A 31 -4.65 -3.55 11.04
N ALA A 32 -3.48 -4.08 10.66
CA ALA A 32 -2.22 -3.34 10.76
C ALA A 32 -2.22 -2.10 9.85
N ILE A 33 -2.73 -2.24 8.63
CA ILE A 33 -2.78 -1.13 7.68
C ILE A 33 -3.83 -0.11 8.11
N GLU A 34 -4.99 -0.54 8.57
CA GLU A 34 -6.01 0.36 9.11
C GLU A 34 -5.47 1.16 10.30
N LEU A 35 -4.75 0.50 11.20
CA LEU A 35 -4.17 1.16 12.36
C LEU A 35 -3.14 2.21 11.94
N ALA A 36 -2.29 1.88 10.99
CA ALA A 36 -1.31 2.83 10.46
C ALA A 36 -1.99 4.04 9.81
N ALA A 37 -3.06 3.81 9.06
CA ALA A 37 -3.83 4.90 8.44
C ALA A 37 -4.46 5.80 9.50
N ASP A 38 -4.99 5.23 10.57
CA ASP A 38 -5.60 5.97 11.68
C ASP A 38 -4.56 6.88 12.37
N PHE A 39 -3.31 6.45 12.44
CA PHE A 39 -2.21 7.26 12.98
C PHE A 39 -1.65 8.27 11.97
N GLY A 40 -2.18 8.31 10.75
CA GLY A 40 -1.70 9.24 9.73
C GLY A 40 -0.38 8.83 9.10
N ALA A 41 0.01 7.56 9.17
CA ALA A 41 1.23 7.10 8.56
C ALA A 41 1.17 7.25 7.03
N PRO A 42 2.27 7.73 6.39
CA PRO A 42 2.28 7.88 4.93
C PRO A 42 2.50 6.56 4.20
N CYS A 43 3.05 5.56 4.86
CA CYS A 43 3.28 4.25 4.26
C CYS A 43 3.43 3.17 5.31
N VAL A 44 3.27 1.92 4.88
CA VAL A 44 3.46 0.73 5.71
C VAL A 44 4.38 -0.22 4.96
N ARG A 45 5.39 -0.73 5.65
CA ARG A 45 6.28 -1.75 5.09
C ARG A 45 5.69 -3.14 5.33
N LEU A 46 5.55 -3.90 4.24
CA LEU A 46 5.10 -5.28 4.33
C LEU A 46 6.26 -6.21 4.74
N PRO A 47 5.96 -7.41 5.28
CA PRO A 47 6.99 -8.39 5.59
C PRO A 47 7.85 -8.78 4.38
N THR A 48 7.31 -8.65 3.17
CA THR A 48 8.04 -8.89 1.92
C THR A 48 9.06 -7.80 1.60
N GLY A 49 9.00 -6.67 2.29
CA GLY A 49 9.83 -5.50 2.01
C GLY A 49 9.18 -4.45 1.13
N HIS A 50 8.06 -4.78 0.49
CA HIS A 50 7.30 -3.82 -0.31
C HIS A 50 6.67 -2.75 0.58
N ARG A 51 6.41 -1.57 0.02
CA ARG A 51 5.83 -0.46 0.78
C ARG A 51 4.46 -0.11 0.24
N VAL A 52 3.48 -0.10 1.13
CA VAL A 52 2.11 0.29 0.82
C VAL A 52 1.97 1.77 1.14
N MET A 53 1.62 2.57 0.13
CA MET A 53 1.50 4.03 0.30
C MET A 53 0.07 4.39 0.67
N LEU A 54 -0.04 5.22 1.69
CA LEU A 54 -1.33 5.63 2.25
C LEU A 54 -1.53 7.14 2.07
N ASN A 55 -2.80 7.52 1.89
CA ASN A 55 -3.22 8.92 1.93
C ASN A 55 -4.52 8.98 2.73
N GLY A 56 -4.42 9.37 4.01
CA GLY A 56 -5.54 9.26 4.93
C GLY A 56 -5.96 7.80 5.08
N ASN A 57 -7.23 7.50 4.82
CA ASN A 57 -7.76 6.14 4.91
C ASN A 57 -7.79 5.43 3.54
N ARG A 58 -6.89 5.83 2.62
CA ARG A 58 -6.80 5.24 1.28
C ARG A 58 -5.47 4.56 1.09
N VAL A 59 -5.49 3.37 0.49
CA VAL A 59 -4.30 2.71 -0.04
C VAL A 59 -4.21 3.10 -1.51
N ILE A 60 -3.18 3.84 -1.89
CA ILE A 60 -3.09 4.45 -3.21
C ILE A 60 -2.15 3.74 -4.17
N THR A 61 -1.10 3.12 -3.67
CA THR A 61 -0.19 2.34 -4.51
C THR A 61 0.71 1.46 -3.65
N VAL A 62 1.47 0.59 -4.31
CA VAL A 62 2.46 -0.27 -3.66
C VAL A 62 3.78 -0.12 -4.40
N PHE A 63 4.85 0.22 -3.69
CA PHE A 63 6.19 0.32 -4.26
C PHE A 63 6.96 -0.98 -4.11
N PRO A 64 7.87 -1.28 -5.06
CA PRO A 64 8.76 -2.44 -4.93
C PRO A 64 9.67 -2.35 -3.71
N ALA A 65 10.13 -3.50 -3.25
CA ALA A 65 11.01 -3.60 -2.08
C ALA A 65 12.32 -2.85 -2.26
N ASN A 66 12.78 -2.69 -3.50
CA ASN A 66 14.07 -2.07 -3.80
C ASN A 66 13.98 -0.58 -4.10
N VAL A 67 12.83 0.06 -3.85
CA VAL A 67 12.70 1.51 -4.05
C VAL A 67 13.48 2.25 -2.98
N HIS A 68 14.31 3.20 -3.40
CA HIS A 68 15.08 4.02 -2.48
C HIS A 68 14.19 4.94 -1.66
N ARG A 69 14.61 5.20 -0.43
CA ARG A 69 13.89 6.07 0.49
C ARG A 69 13.64 7.46 -0.08
N SER A 70 14.59 7.98 -0.86
CA SER A 70 14.44 9.30 -1.48
C SER A 70 13.29 9.33 -2.49
N HIS A 71 13.05 8.24 -3.20
CA HIS A 71 11.93 8.15 -4.14
C HIS A 71 10.59 8.20 -3.40
N ILE A 72 10.51 7.52 -2.26
CA ILE A 72 9.29 7.51 -1.44
C ILE A 72 9.03 8.90 -0.86
N ALA A 73 10.08 9.56 -0.37
CA ALA A 73 9.97 10.89 0.20
C ALA A 73 9.52 11.94 -0.82
N ALA A 74 9.91 11.77 -2.09
CA ALA A 74 9.54 12.68 -3.18
C ALA A 74 8.18 12.36 -3.79
N TRP A 75 7.62 11.19 -3.50
CA TRP A 75 6.34 10.77 -4.08
C TRP A 75 5.18 11.57 -3.51
N ARG A 76 4.24 11.96 -4.37
CA ARG A 76 3.06 12.72 -3.94
C ARG A 76 1.81 12.07 -4.51
N PRO A 77 0.75 11.93 -3.70
CA PRO A 77 -0.54 11.43 -4.18
C PRO A 77 -1.18 12.43 -5.13
N GLN A 78 -1.86 11.90 -6.12
CA GLN A 78 -2.59 12.73 -7.08
C GLN A 78 -4.09 12.60 -6.88
#